data_4a9e80733c994c8e148ebf1f24dc1bf4
#
_entry.id   4a9e80733c994c8e148ebf1f24dc1bf4
#
_cell.length_a   1.000
_cell.length_b   1.000
_cell.length_c   1.000
_cell.angle_alpha   90.00
_cell.angle_beta   90.00
_cell.angle_gamma   90.00
#
_symmetry.space_group_name_H-M   'P 1'
#
loop_
_entity.id
_entity.type
_entity.pdbx_description
1 polymer ?
#
loop_
_entity_poly.entity_id
_entity_poly.type
_entity_poly.pdbx_seq_one_letter_code
_entity_poly.pdbx_strand_id
1 'polypeptide(L)'
;QVRRATALAKERNIPNAKFQVMDALNMEFEDNSFDVVWGCESGEHMPDKGEYIREMTRVLKPGGKMVVATWCQRHNATQSFTAEEEKALDFLYSEWTHPYFISIKDYEKIMAETNKLETIQSDDWCKNTIASWRHSIWVGVFDPWPVLFAGPKVWWKCLRDGICLER
;
A
#
# COMPACT_ATOMS: atom_id res chain seq x y z
N GLN A 1 -3.79 8.30 -15.09
CA GLN A 1 -2.72 7.29 -14.92
C GLN A 1 -2.78 6.21 -16.00
N VAL A 2 -3.93 5.53 -16.26
CA VAL A 2 -4.07 4.44 -17.25
C VAL A 2 -3.60 4.86 -18.64
N ARG A 3 -4.03 6.03 -19.15
CA ARG A 3 -3.56 6.55 -20.46
C ARG A 3 -2.03 6.68 -20.54
N ARG A 4 -1.39 7.17 -19.46
CA ARG A 4 0.06 7.31 -19.40
C ARG A 4 0.75 5.95 -19.37
N ALA A 5 0.26 5.01 -18.55
CA ALA A 5 0.80 3.66 -18.46
C ALA A 5 0.71 2.93 -19.81
N THR A 6 -0.44 3.02 -20.49
CA THR A 6 -0.62 2.46 -21.84
C THR A 6 0.33 3.07 -22.87
N ALA A 7 0.52 4.40 -22.84
CA ALA A 7 1.46 5.08 -23.74
C ALA A 7 2.91 4.62 -23.51
N LEU A 8 3.33 4.53 -22.24
CA LEU A 8 4.67 4.06 -21.87
C LEU A 8 4.90 2.58 -22.26
N ALA A 9 3.91 1.72 -22.08
CA ALA A 9 4.02 0.33 -22.49
C ALA A 9 4.19 0.22 -24.01
N LYS A 10 3.46 1.02 -24.78
CA LYS A 10 3.61 1.09 -26.26
C LYS A 10 4.99 1.61 -26.65
N GLU A 11 5.46 2.71 -26.04
CA GLU A 11 6.79 3.30 -26.29
C GLU A 11 7.91 2.30 -26.02
N ARG A 12 7.75 1.50 -24.95
CA ARG A 12 8.74 0.49 -24.54
C ARG A 12 8.58 -0.89 -25.19
N ASN A 13 7.67 -1.01 -26.16
CA ASN A 13 7.37 -2.27 -26.84
C ASN A 13 7.00 -3.42 -25.88
N ILE A 14 6.12 -3.15 -24.92
CA ILE A 14 5.59 -4.13 -23.94
C ILE A 14 4.14 -4.48 -24.33
N PRO A 15 3.92 -5.45 -25.24
CA PRO A 15 2.58 -5.72 -25.78
C PRO A 15 1.66 -6.50 -24.84
N ASN A 16 2.22 -7.14 -23.82
CA ASN A 16 1.52 -8.01 -22.87
C ASN A 16 1.05 -7.26 -21.59
N ALA A 17 1.30 -5.96 -21.46
CA ALA A 17 0.79 -5.15 -20.34
C ALA A 17 -0.56 -4.53 -20.73
N LYS A 18 -1.57 -4.77 -19.89
CA LYS A 18 -2.92 -4.19 -20.02
C LYS A 18 -3.22 -3.35 -18.78
N PHE A 19 -3.87 -2.22 -18.98
CA PHE A 19 -4.20 -1.28 -17.91
C PHE A 19 -5.67 -0.88 -18.02
N GLN A 20 -6.38 -0.90 -16.91
CA GLN A 20 -7.78 -0.47 -16.86
C GLN A 20 -8.07 0.22 -15.52
N VAL A 21 -9.11 1.06 -15.51
CA VAL A 21 -9.65 1.64 -14.27
C VAL A 21 -10.67 0.67 -13.70
N MET A 22 -10.52 0.34 -12.42
CA MET A 22 -11.38 -0.64 -11.77
C MET A 22 -11.42 -0.38 -10.27
N ASP A 23 -12.52 -0.71 -9.62
CA ASP A 23 -12.63 -0.74 -8.17
C ASP A 23 -11.98 -2.03 -7.65
N ALA A 24 -11.00 -1.90 -6.76
CA ALA A 24 -10.31 -3.04 -6.16
C ALA A 24 -11.18 -3.80 -5.15
N LEU A 25 -12.27 -3.20 -4.68
CA LEU A 25 -13.25 -3.84 -3.79
C LEU A 25 -14.41 -4.51 -4.53
N ASN A 26 -14.47 -4.36 -5.85
CA ASN A 26 -15.47 -4.98 -6.71
C ASN A 26 -14.92 -5.12 -8.12
N MET A 27 -14.01 -6.08 -8.32
CA MET A 27 -13.32 -6.28 -9.58
C MET A 27 -14.22 -6.96 -10.61
N GLU A 28 -14.24 -6.41 -11.84
CA GLU A 28 -15.01 -6.95 -12.97
C GLU A 28 -14.38 -8.19 -13.62
N PHE A 29 -13.50 -8.89 -12.91
CA PHE A 29 -12.93 -10.15 -13.36
C PHE A 29 -13.76 -11.34 -12.86
N GLU A 30 -13.77 -12.40 -13.66
CA GLU A 30 -14.37 -13.68 -13.26
C GLU A 30 -13.57 -14.32 -12.11
N ASP A 31 -14.23 -15.19 -11.35
CA ASP A 31 -13.57 -15.99 -10.33
C ASP A 31 -12.45 -16.84 -10.96
N ASN A 32 -11.37 -17.04 -10.21
CA ASN A 32 -10.25 -17.89 -10.63
C ASN A 32 -9.61 -17.48 -11.98
N SER A 33 -9.43 -16.16 -12.20
CA SER A 33 -8.90 -15.63 -13.47
C SER A 33 -7.37 -15.58 -13.52
N PHE A 34 -6.70 -15.43 -12.37
CA PHE A 34 -5.28 -15.13 -12.30
C PHE A 34 -4.47 -16.19 -11.56
N ASP A 35 -3.29 -16.48 -12.06
CA ASP A 35 -2.32 -17.38 -11.42
C ASP A 35 -1.55 -16.67 -10.30
N VAL A 36 -1.40 -15.34 -10.41
CA VAL A 36 -0.80 -14.48 -9.39
C VAL A 36 -1.63 -13.21 -9.24
N VAL A 37 -1.90 -12.83 -7.99
CA VAL A 37 -2.53 -11.55 -7.64
C VAL A 37 -1.56 -10.76 -6.77
N TRP A 38 -1.26 -9.53 -7.17
CA TRP A 38 -0.25 -8.70 -6.54
C TRP A 38 -0.84 -7.35 -6.12
N GLY A 39 -0.87 -7.09 -4.82
CA GLY A 39 -1.21 -5.79 -4.25
C GLY A 39 0.01 -5.18 -3.55
N CYS A 40 0.57 -4.13 -4.12
CA CYS A 40 1.72 -3.42 -3.57
C CYS A 40 1.39 -1.95 -3.38
N GLU A 41 1.59 -1.43 -2.16
CA GLU A 41 1.32 -0.04 -1.79
C GLU A 41 -0.12 0.38 -2.19
N SER A 42 -1.09 -0.45 -1.85
CA SER A 42 -2.51 -0.24 -2.17
C SER A 42 -3.45 -0.62 -1.02
N GLY A 43 -3.12 -1.65 -0.25
CA GLY A 43 -3.94 -2.12 0.85
C GLY A 43 -4.21 -1.05 1.92
N GLU A 44 -3.25 -0.18 2.18
CA GLU A 44 -3.36 0.95 3.12
C GLU A 44 -4.48 1.93 2.74
N HIS A 45 -4.76 2.10 1.45
CA HIS A 45 -5.79 3.01 0.94
C HIS A 45 -7.19 2.41 0.90
N MET A 46 -7.33 1.09 1.08
CA MET A 46 -8.62 0.42 1.00
C MET A 46 -9.46 0.72 2.25
N PRO A 47 -10.69 1.24 2.11
CA PRO A 47 -11.56 1.48 3.25
C PRO A 47 -12.09 0.18 3.88
N ASP A 48 -12.24 -0.89 3.12
CA ASP A 48 -12.57 -2.24 3.60
C ASP A 48 -11.45 -3.21 3.24
N LYS A 49 -10.60 -3.52 4.24
CA LYS A 49 -9.47 -4.44 4.09
C LYS A 49 -9.96 -5.89 3.86
N GLY A 50 -11.09 -6.23 4.48
CA GLY A 50 -11.69 -7.56 4.35
C GLY A 50 -12.19 -7.79 2.94
N GLU A 51 -12.95 -6.83 2.38
CA GLU A 51 -13.43 -6.92 1.00
C GLU A 51 -12.28 -6.95 0.00
N TYR A 52 -11.26 -6.11 0.21
CA TYR A 52 -10.07 -6.12 -0.63
C TYR A 52 -9.40 -7.50 -0.70
N ILE A 53 -9.20 -8.16 0.43
CA ILE A 53 -8.61 -9.51 0.48
C ILE A 53 -9.58 -10.56 -0.12
N ARG A 54 -10.89 -10.44 0.10
CA ARG A 54 -11.89 -11.34 -0.50
C ARG A 54 -11.87 -11.26 -2.01
N GLU A 55 -11.85 -10.06 -2.58
CA GLU A 55 -11.78 -9.85 -4.03
C GLU A 55 -10.49 -10.36 -4.64
N MET A 56 -9.33 -10.06 -4.02
CA MET A 56 -8.04 -10.62 -4.45
C MET A 56 -8.06 -12.16 -4.44
N THR A 57 -8.66 -12.75 -3.42
CA THR A 57 -8.76 -14.21 -3.28
C THR A 57 -9.78 -14.81 -4.24
N ARG A 58 -10.87 -14.11 -4.55
CA ARG A 58 -11.89 -14.54 -5.50
C ARG A 58 -11.33 -14.70 -6.91
N VAL A 59 -10.55 -13.72 -7.35
CA VAL A 59 -9.97 -13.74 -8.70
C VAL A 59 -8.73 -14.63 -8.82
N LEU A 60 -8.17 -15.10 -7.69
CA LEU A 60 -7.02 -16.00 -7.67
C LEU A 60 -7.46 -17.43 -8.00
N LYS A 61 -6.75 -18.08 -8.92
CA LYS A 61 -6.96 -19.51 -9.25
C LYS A 61 -6.56 -20.44 -8.10
N PRO A 62 -7.18 -21.62 -7.99
CA PRO A 62 -6.65 -22.68 -7.14
C PRO A 62 -5.17 -22.99 -7.45
N GLY A 63 -4.33 -23.06 -6.42
CA GLY A 63 -2.88 -23.20 -6.56
C GLY A 63 -2.12 -21.92 -6.95
N GLY A 64 -2.83 -20.81 -7.17
CA GLY A 64 -2.24 -19.49 -7.44
C GLY A 64 -1.58 -18.86 -6.22
N LYS A 65 -0.88 -17.75 -6.43
CA LYS A 65 -0.17 -17.02 -5.37
C LYS A 65 -0.70 -15.61 -5.23
N MET A 66 -0.98 -15.20 -4.00
CA MET A 66 -1.31 -13.82 -3.65
C MET A 66 -0.18 -13.19 -2.86
N VAL A 67 0.18 -11.95 -3.20
CA VAL A 67 1.18 -11.16 -2.49
C VAL A 67 0.57 -9.81 -2.14
N VAL A 68 0.65 -9.42 -0.88
CA VAL A 68 0.23 -8.09 -0.39
C VAL A 68 1.40 -7.45 0.33
N ALA A 69 1.88 -6.32 -0.19
CA ALA A 69 2.86 -5.46 0.47
C ALA A 69 2.18 -4.12 0.75
N THR A 70 2.01 -3.78 2.02
CA THR A 70 1.20 -2.63 2.44
C THR A 70 1.66 -2.08 3.79
N TRP A 71 1.33 -0.84 4.07
CA TRP A 71 1.60 -0.24 5.37
C TRP A 71 0.71 -0.85 6.44
N CYS A 72 1.33 -1.21 7.55
CA CYS A 72 0.67 -1.80 8.69
C CYS A 72 0.99 -1.02 9.96
N GLN A 73 0.05 -1.00 10.88
CA GLN A 73 0.30 -0.55 12.25
C GLN A 73 0.83 -1.70 13.11
N ARG A 74 1.41 -1.37 14.27
CA ARG A 74 1.73 -2.36 15.30
C ARG A 74 0.46 -3.07 15.77
N HIS A 75 0.56 -4.35 16.05
CA HIS A 75 -0.55 -5.09 16.65
C HIS A 75 -0.80 -4.62 18.09
N ASN A 76 -2.04 -4.24 18.39
CA ASN A 76 -2.42 -3.60 19.66
C ASN A 76 -3.31 -4.47 20.57
N ALA A 77 -3.55 -5.74 20.23
CA ALA A 77 -4.42 -6.59 21.04
C ALA A 77 -3.84 -6.92 22.43
N THR A 78 -2.52 -6.94 22.58
CA THR A 78 -1.83 -7.23 23.85
C THR A 78 -1.36 -5.98 24.58
N GLN A 79 -1.18 -4.88 23.87
CA GLN A 79 -0.71 -3.61 24.41
C GLN A 79 -1.34 -2.46 23.60
N SER A 80 -2.13 -1.63 24.25
CA SER A 80 -2.70 -0.42 23.66
C SER A 80 -1.64 0.49 23.07
N PHE A 81 -2.02 1.34 22.12
CA PHE A 81 -1.12 2.37 21.61
C PHE A 81 -0.74 3.36 22.71
N THR A 82 0.48 3.87 22.65
CA THR A 82 0.89 5.04 23.44
C THR A 82 0.29 6.30 22.83
N ALA A 83 0.26 7.39 23.60
CA ALA A 83 -0.21 8.69 23.10
C ALA A 83 0.60 9.21 21.90
N GLU A 84 1.90 8.88 21.84
CA GLU A 84 2.76 9.22 20.70
C GLU A 84 2.39 8.41 19.45
N GLU A 85 2.12 7.11 19.60
CA GLU A 85 1.68 6.24 18.49
C GLU A 85 0.31 6.68 17.97
N GLU A 86 -0.64 6.99 18.84
CA GLU A 86 -1.96 7.50 18.46
C GLU A 86 -1.84 8.82 17.67
N LYS A 87 -1.02 9.75 18.17
CA LYS A 87 -0.76 11.01 17.48
C LYS A 87 -0.09 10.81 16.11
N ALA A 88 0.80 9.84 15.98
CA ALA A 88 1.44 9.50 14.70
C ALA A 88 0.42 8.90 13.71
N LEU A 89 -0.46 8.03 14.16
CA LEU A 89 -1.55 7.48 13.35
C LEU A 89 -2.52 8.56 12.89
N ASP A 90 -2.97 9.43 13.80
CA ASP A 90 -3.84 10.57 13.47
C ASP A 90 -3.21 11.49 12.43
N PHE A 91 -1.90 11.74 12.54
CA PHE A 91 -1.15 12.50 11.55
C PHE A 91 -1.19 11.83 10.17
N LEU A 92 -0.96 10.52 10.10
CA LEU A 92 -1.00 9.78 8.84
C LEU A 92 -2.41 9.76 8.23
N TYR A 93 -3.44 9.60 9.05
CA TYR A 93 -4.84 9.60 8.59
C TYR A 93 -5.25 10.98 8.06
N SER A 94 -4.89 12.06 8.76
CA SER A 94 -5.29 13.42 8.38
C SER A 94 -4.47 13.99 7.23
N GLU A 95 -3.14 13.82 7.25
CA GLU A 95 -2.22 14.48 6.31
C GLU A 95 -1.94 13.67 5.05
N TRP A 96 -2.00 12.33 5.14
CA TRP A 96 -1.74 11.42 4.04
C TRP A 96 -3.01 10.78 3.49
N THR A 97 -4.17 11.12 4.08
CA THR A 97 -5.50 10.69 3.61
C THR A 97 -5.66 9.17 3.58
N HIS A 98 -5.05 8.48 4.53
CA HIS A 98 -5.29 7.05 4.73
C HIS A 98 -6.58 6.83 5.51
N PRO A 99 -7.43 5.86 5.14
CA PRO A 99 -8.65 5.59 5.90
C PRO A 99 -8.36 5.05 7.31
N TYR A 100 -7.51 4.07 7.42
CA TYR A 100 -6.98 3.47 8.66
C TYR A 100 -5.97 2.37 8.31
N PHE A 101 -5.11 2.03 9.27
CA PHE A 101 -4.22 0.87 9.16
C PHE A 101 -4.72 -0.29 10.02
N ILE A 102 -4.34 -1.49 9.65
CA ILE A 102 -4.47 -2.69 10.47
C ILE A 102 -3.10 -3.35 10.64
N SER A 103 -2.95 -4.27 11.58
CA SER A 103 -1.69 -4.96 11.79
C SER A 103 -1.48 -6.11 10.78
N ILE A 104 -0.24 -6.59 10.67
CA ILE A 104 0.09 -7.79 9.90
C ILE A 104 -0.77 -8.98 10.36
N LYS A 105 -0.96 -9.13 11.69
CA LYS A 105 -1.79 -10.20 12.26
C LYS A 105 -3.27 -10.09 11.88
N ASP A 106 -3.77 -8.87 11.74
CA ASP A 106 -5.15 -8.68 11.27
C ASP A 106 -5.29 -9.05 9.80
N TYR A 107 -4.29 -8.76 8.96
CA TYR A 107 -4.26 -9.25 7.58
C TYR A 107 -4.19 -10.77 7.52
N GLU A 108 -3.33 -11.43 8.31
CA GLU A 108 -3.26 -12.89 8.40
C GLU A 108 -4.62 -13.50 8.77
N LYS A 109 -5.29 -12.91 9.76
CA LYS A 109 -6.63 -13.33 10.18
C LYS A 109 -7.66 -13.20 9.06
N ILE A 110 -7.72 -12.05 8.40
CA ILE A 110 -8.64 -11.81 7.26
C ILE A 110 -8.36 -12.82 6.13
N MET A 111 -7.09 -13.07 5.81
CA MET A 111 -6.70 -14.05 4.81
C MET A 111 -7.13 -15.46 5.20
N ALA A 112 -6.93 -15.87 6.45
CA ALA A 112 -7.35 -17.18 6.96
C ALA A 112 -8.88 -17.36 6.92
N GLU A 113 -9.64 -16.33 7.22
CA GLU A 113 -11.11 -16.32 7.20
C GLU A 113 -11.68 -16.54 5.78
N THR A 114 -10.90 -16.32 4.73
CA THR A 114 -11.35 -16.66 3.36
C THR A 114 -11.50 -18.16 3.13
N ASN A 115 -10.82 -18.99 3.92
CA ASN A 115 -10.76 -20.45 3.79
C ASN A 115 -10.33 -20.95 2.39
N LYS A 116 -9.62 -20.13 1.62
CA LYS A 116 -9.16 -20.45 0.25
C LYS A 116 -7.64 -20.50 0.14
N LEU A 117 -6.91 -20.04 1.16
CA LEU A 117 -5.46 -19.97 1.19
C LEU A 117 -4.92 -21.08 2.09
N GLU A 118 -4.10 -21.98 1.53
CA GLU A 118 -3.54 -23.12 2.25
C GLU A 118 -2.37 -22.72 3.15
N THR A 119 -1.57 -21.74 2.71
CA THR A 119 -0.40 -21.25 3.42
C THR A 119 -0.40 -19.74 3.43
N ILE A 120 -0.26 -19.15 4.60
CA ILE A 120 -0.11 -17.71 4.81
C ILE A 120 1.25 -17.49 5.47
N GLN A 121 2.08 -16.66 4.85
CA GLN A 121 3.38 -16.25 5.37
C GLN A 121 3.42 -14.73 5.41
N SER A 122 3.92 -14.17 6.49
CA SER A 122 4.08 -12.73 6.65
C SER A 122 5.48 -12.37 7.14
N ASP A 123 5.91 -11.16 6.83
CA ASP A 123 7.17 -10.61 7.27
C ASP A 123 7.04 -9.10 7.49
N ASP A 124 7.80 -8.57 8.43
CA ASP A 124 7.89 -7.13 8.70
C ASP A 124 9.13 -6.54 8.01
N TRP A 125 8.89 -5.76 6.97
CA TRP A 125 9.94 -5.11 6.20
C TRP A 125 10.29 -3.70 6.70
N CYS A 126 9.85 -3.28 7.85
CA CYS A 126 10.11 -1.95 8.40
C CYS A 126 11.60 -1.60 8.38
N LYS A 127 12.45 -2.49 8.91
CA LYS A 127 13.91 -2.28 8.93
C LYS A 127 14.54 -2.18 7.53
N ASN A 128 13.97 -2.86 6.56
CA ASN A 128 14.48 -2.93 5.19
C ASN A 128 14.05 -1.72 4.35
N THR A 129 12.91 -1.12 4.68
CA THR A 129 12.31 -0.04 3.89
C THR A 129 12.55 1.35 4.46
N ILE A 130 12.81 1.49 5.76
CA ILE A 130 12.94 2.79 6.43
C ILE A 130 14.05 3.67 5.82
N ALA A 131 15.16 3.08 5.38
CA ALA A 131 16.24 3.83 4.75
C ALA A 131 15.82 4.39 3.36
N SER A 132 15.03 3.62 2.61
CA SER A 132 14.46 4.05 1.32
C SER A 132 13.47 5.19 1.52
N TRP A 133 12.60 5.11 2.52
CA TRP A 133 11.66 6.18 2.86
C TRP A 133 12.37 7.48 3.25
N ARG A 134 13.37 7.38 4.13
CA ARG A 134 14.21 8.55 4.48
C ARG A 134 14.84 9.17 3.25
N HIS A 135 15.43 8.35 2.38
CA HIS A 135 16.04 8.83 1.13
C HIS A 135 15.01 9.54 0.24
N SER A 136 13.83 8.96 0.04
CA SER A 136 12.78 9.53 -0.82
C SER A 136 12.29 10.90 -0.32
N ILE A 137 12.14 11.06 0.99
CA ILE A 137 11.73 12.34 1.59
C ILE A 137 12.84 13.38 1.45
N TRP A 138 14.10 13.00 1.76
CA TRP A 138 15.22 13.95 1.65
C TRP A 138 15.55 14.33 0.22
N VAL A 139 15.36 13.44 -0.76
CA VAL A 139 15.44 13.80 -2.19
C VAL A 139 14.45 14.93 -2.52
N GLY A 140 13.21 14.85 -2.03
CA GLY A 140 12.21 15.92 -2.21
C GLY A 140 12.62 17.25 -1.55
N VAL A 141 13.47 17.22 -0.52
CA VAL A 141 13.98 18.43 0.15
C VAL A 141 15.22 19.01 -0.58
N PHE A 142 16.17 18.15 -0.99
CA PHE A 142 17.44 18.58 -1.57
C PHE A 142 17.41 18.76 -3.10
N ASP A 143 16.47 18.10 -3.79
CA ASP A 143 16.12 18.38 -5.19
C ASP A 143 14.74 19.06 -5.25
N PRO A 144 14.68 20.36 -4.96
CA PRO A 144 13.39 21.03 -4.78
C PRO A 144 12.64 21.29 -6.08
N TRP A 145 13.29 21.13 -7.24
CA TRP A 145 12.68 21.51 -8.51
C TRP A 145 11.34 20.82 -8.79
N PRO A 146 11.20 19.48 -8.67
CA PRO A 146 9.94 18.83 -8.87
C PRO A 146 8.87 19.27 -7.85
N VAL A 147 9.31 19.57 -6.62
CA VAL A 147 8.43 19.95 -5.50
C VAL A 147 8.02 21.41 -5.58
N LEU A 148 8.92 22.30 -6.04
CA LEU A 148 8.62 23.70 -6.28
C LEU A 148 7.56 23.88 -7.37
N PHE A 149 7.57 23.05 -8.42
CA PHE A 149 6.51 23.02 -9.43
C PHE A 149 5.17 22.53 -8.88
N ALA A 150 5.18 21.70 -7.82
CA ALA A 150 3.98 21.29 -7.10
C ALA A 150 3.49 22.32 -6.06
N GLY A 151 4.31 23.35 -5.79
CA GLY A 151 4.01 24.45 -4.90
C GLY A 151 4.69 24.40 -3.52
N PRO A 152 4.88 25.56 -2.86
CA PRO A 152 5.65 25.68 -1.63
C PRO A 152 5.07 24.89 -0.44
N LYS A 153 3.75 24.63 -0.45
CA LYS A 153 3.11 23.80 0.59
C LYS A 153 3.58 22.35 0.56
N VAL A 154 3.86 21.82 -0.64
CA VAL A 154 4.34 20.43 -0.80
C VAL A 154 5.80 20.33 -0.32
N TRP A 155 6.65 21.32 -0.65
CA TRP A 155 8.03 21.39 -0.15
C TRP A 155 8.09 21.48 1.37
N TRP A 156 7.27 22.34 1.98
CA TRP A 156 7.18 22.43 3.43
C TRP A 156 6.73 21.14 4.08
N LYS A 157 5.80 20.43 3.46
CA LYS A 157 5.34 19.10 3.92
C LYS A 157 6.50 18.10 3.91
N CYS A 158 7.25 17.99 2.83
CA CYS A 158 8.42 17.11 2.73
C CYS A 158 9.47 17.41 3.79
N LEU A 159 9.78 18.70 4.02
CA LEU A 159 10.75 19.11 5.04
C LEU A 159 10.27 18.72 6.45
N ARG A 160 9.02 19.00 6.78
CA ARG A 160 8.42 18.64 8.07
C ARG A 160 8.45 17.13 8.30
N ASP A 161 8.07 16.36 7.29
CA ASP A 161 7.98 14.90 7.37
C ASP A 161 9.39 14.28 7.51
N GLY A 162 10.41 14.84 6.83
CA GLY A 162 11.81 14.49 7.00
C GLY A 162 12.30 14.67 8.44
N ILE A 163 11.98 15.80 9.07
CA ILE A 163 12.34 16.07 10.47
C ILE A 163 11.62 15.09 11.43
N CYS A 164 10.38 14.69 11.13
CA CYS A 164 9.64 13.72 11.97
C CYS A 164 10.23 12.31 11.91
N LEU A 165 10.81 11.90 10.78
CA LEU A 165 11.40 10.57 10.60
C LEU A 165 12.77 10.40 11.28
N GLU A 166 13.44 11.48 11.68
CA GLU A 166 14.74 11.44 12.36
C GLU A 166 14.63 11.44 13.89
N ARG A 167 13.43 11.54 14.44
CA ARG A 167 13.14 11.47 15.88
C ARG A 167 12.63 10.08 16.26
#